data_fa77dfdaf3acf428b63e5df495e735a3
#
_entry.id   fa77dfdaf3acf428b63e5df495e735a3
#
_cell.length_a   1.000
_cell.length_b   1.000
_cell.length_c   1.000
_cell.angle_alpha   90.00
_cell.angle_beta   90.00
_cell.angle_gamma   90.00
#
_symmetry.space_group_name_H-M   'P 1'
#
loop_
_entity.id
_entity.type
_entity.pdbx_description
1 polymer ?
#
loop_
_entity_poly.entity_id
_entity_poly.type
_entity_poly.pdbx_seq_one_letter_code
_entity_poly.pdbx_strand_id
1 'polypeptide(L)'
;MQLKIYNNENTYVVNGPVYVNETTKIWCGKISDGEFKGAFVKILNYGELDDKAAKNELKNVLREEVNTLKQVSKCSKRVPSVKDYWDDTRESRYVVIMDTMPGVSLRAWLDKHQRDELQAKDIFIRKCLVIQICEIMRDISNKYPVLVHRDLKPENIFVNFNKETKKWDIYIIDFGCANLNLSLIHI
;
A
#
# COMPACT_ATOMS: atom_id res chain seq x y z
N MET A 1 16.03 12.85 -5.90
CA MET A 1 16.75 12.77 -4.61
C MET A 1 16.97 11.30 -4.28
N GLN A 2 18.16 10.95 -3.79
CA GLN A 2 18.43 9.60 -3.29
C GLN A 2 18.55 9.65 -1.77
N LEU A 3 17.91 8.74 -1.09
CA LEU A 3 17.99 8.55 0.36
C LEU A 3 18.64 7.21 0.63
N LYS A 4 19.61 7.18 1.55
CA LYS A 4 20.13 5.91 2.09
C LYS A 4 19.41 5.56 3.37
N ILE A 5 18.94 4.35 3.47
CA ILE A 5 18.35 3.78 4.68
C ILE A 5 19.15 2.54 5.10
N TYR A 6 19.30 2.36 6.40
CA TYR A 6 20.14 1.32 6.98
C TYR A 6 19.27 0.41 7.86
N ASN A 7 19.35 -0.88 7.62
CA ASN A 7 18.99 -1.92 8.58
C ASN A 7 20.31 -2.54 9.09
N ASN A 8 20.31 -3.17 10.25
CA ASN A 8 21.54 -3.66 10.94
C ASN A 8 22.58 -4.33 10.03
N GLU A 9 22.16 -4.98 8.97
CA GLU A 9 23.01 -5.75 8.05
C GLU A 9 23.02 -5.19 6.61
N ASN A 10 22.06 -4.34 6.23
CA ASN A 10 21.85 -3.93 4.86
C ASN A 10 21.74 -2.41 4.72
N THR A 11 22.23 -1.92 3.58
CA THR A 11 22.05 -0.53 3.15
C THR A 11 21.16 -0.53 1.90
N TYR A 12 20.07 0.23 1.94
CA TYR A 12 19.19 0.40 0.79
C TYR A 12 19.32 1.82 0.24
N VAL A 13 19.44 1.93 -1.07
CA VAL A 13 19.38 3.22 -1.77
C VAL A 13 17.97 3.40 -2.33
N VAL A 14 17.29 4.42 -1.88
CA VAL A 14 15.89 4.70 -2.24
C VAL A 14 15.83 5.92 -3.14
N ASN A 15 15.23 5.77 -4.31
CA ASN A 15 14.92 6.87 -5.21
C ASN A 15 13.52 7.41 -4.89
N GLY A 16 13.42 8.72 -4.79
CA GLY A 16 12.14 9.38 -4.53
C GLY A 16 12.30 10.83 -4.11
N PRO A 17 11.26 11.43 -3.58
CA PRO A 17 9.98 10.80 -3.25
C PRO A 17 9.11 10.52 -4.49
N VAL A 18 8.39 9.41 -4.45
CA VAL A 18 7.26 9.15 -5.36
C VAL A 18 5.98 9.78 -4.79
N TYR A 19 5.92 9.87 -3.46
CA TYR A 19 4.83 10.47 -2.70
C TYR A 19 5.35 11.02 -1.36
N VAL A 20 4.87 12.17 -0.96
CA VAL A 20 5.13 12.78 0.36
C VAL A 20 3.81 13.26 0.94
N ASN A 21 3.54 12.88 2.18
CA ASN A 21 2.46 13.42 2.97
C ASN A 21 3.07 14.22 4.13
N GLU A 22 3.03 15.54 4.02
CA GLU A 22 3.63 16.43 5.02
C GLU A 22 2.89 16.39 6.36
N THR A 23 1.57 16.18 6.34
CA THR A 23 0.74 16.12 7.56
C THR A 23 1.04 14.86 8.38
N THR A 24 1.16 13.70 7.72
CA THR A 24 1.43 12.43 8.39
C THR A 24 2.92 12.09 8.46
N LYS A 25 3.78 12.98 7.91
CA LYS A 25 5.24 12.78 7.84
C LYS A 25 5.67 11.49 7.14
N ILE A 26 4.82 11.01 6.23
CA ILE A 26 5.10 9.80 5.42
C ILE A 26 5.81 10.22 4.13
N TRP A 27 6.92 9.56 3.87
CA TRP A 27 7.68 9.65 2.63
C TRP A 27 7.72 8.27 1.96
N CYS A 28 7.50 8.21 0.66
CA CYS A 28 7.51 6.97 -0.11
C CYS A 28 8.48 7.04 -1.27
N GLY A 29 9.13 5.93 -1.56
CA GLY A 29 10.08 5.82 -2.66
C GLY A 29 10.20 4.40 -3.20
N LYS A 30 11.21 4.16 -4.06
CA LYS A 30 11.54 2.84 -4.59
C LYS A 30 13.00 2.52 -4.37
N ILE A 31 13.30 1.28 -3.99
CA ILE A 31 14.68 0.81 -3.88
C ILE A 31 15.30 0.75 -5.27
N SER A 32 16.47 1.37 -5.42
CA SER A 32 17.17 1.44 -6.70
C SER A 32 18.14 0.31 -6.94
N ASP A 33 18.63 -0.34 -5.86
CA ASP A 33 19.68 -1.35 -5.94
C ASP A 33 19.56 -2.41 -4.83
N GLY A 34 20.25 -3.55 -5.00
CA GLY A 34 20.34 -4.63 -4.04
C GLY A 34 19.19 -5.65 -4.13
N GLU A 35 19.05 -6.45 -3.07
CA GLU A 35 18.12 -7.58 -2.99
C GLU A 35 16.66 -7.20 -3.28
N PHE A 36 16.24 -6.03 -2.78
CA PHE A 36 14.86 -5.56 -2.95
C PHE A 36 14.71 -4.50 -4.04
N LYS A 37 15.56 -4.52 -5.07
CA LYS A 37 15.49 -3.57 -6.19
C LYS A 37 14.08 -3.51 -6.78
N GLY A 38 13.56 -2.28 -6.89
CA GLY A 38 12.21 -2.00 -7.38
C GLY A 38 11.11 -2.11 -6.34
N ALA A 39 11.40 -2.60 -5.12
CA ALA A 39 10.43 -2.62 -4.03
C ALA A 39 10.03 -1.21 -3.60
N PHE A 40 8.79 -1.08 -3.14
CA PHE A 40 8.24 0.15 -2.60
C PHE A 40 8.66 0.31 -1.14
N VAL A 41 9.06 1.53 -0.77
CA VAL A 41 9.44 1.87 0.61
C VAL A 41 8.51 2.94 1.14
N LYS A 42 7.98 2.71 2.33
CA LYS A 42 7.21 3.68 3.13
C LYS A 42 8.04 4.03 4.36
N ILE A 43 8.32 5.31 4.55
CA ILE A 43 9.09 5.84 5.67
C ILE A 43 8.22 6.82 6.43
N LEU A 44 8.04 6.58 7.71
CA LEU A 44 7.43 7.51 8.62
C LEU A 44 8.52 8.20 9.44
N ASN A 45 8.64 9.52 9.32
CA ASN A 45 9.50 10.33 10.16
C ASN A 45 8.75 10.81 11.39
N TYR A 46 9.13 10.31 12.56
CA TYR A 46 8.50 10.68 13.83
C TYR A 46 9.40 11.60 14.68
N GLY A 47 10.60 11.95 14.18
CA GLY A 47 11.55 12.80 14.88
C GLY A 47 11.04 14.21 15.17
N GLU A 48 10.22 14.75 14.26
CA GLU A 48 9.64 16.09 14.34
C GLU A 48 8.45 16.20 15.32
N LEU A 49 7.99 15.09 15.87
CA LEU A 49 6.94 15.10 16.88
C LEU A 49 7.57 15.36 18.26
N ASP A 50 7.05 16.32 19.03
CA ASP A 50 7.56 16.61 20.36
C ASP A 50 6.97 15.66 21.41
N ASP A 51 5.72 15.24 21.23
CA ASP A 51 5.03 14.37 22.17
C ASP A 51 5.40 12.90 22.03
N LYS A 52 5.90 12.30 23.11
CA LYS A 52 6.27 10.88 23.19
C LYS A 52 5.06 9.95 23.02
N ALA A 53 3.88 10.35 23.48
CA ALA A 53 2.66 9.55 23.35
C ALA A 53 2.23 9.51 21.87
N ALA A 54 2.23 10.64 21.17
CA ALA A 54 1.95 10.72 19.74
C ALA A 54 2.95 9.90 18.91
N LYS A 55 4.26 9.93 19.25
CA LYS A 55 5.28 9.07 18.60
C LYS A 55 4.92 7.60 18.72
N ASN A 56 4.58 7.15 19.92
CA ASN A 56 4.26 5.75 20.19
C ASN A 56 2.97 5.32 19.49
N GLU A 57 1.94 6.16 19.49
CA GLU A 57 0.68 5.90 18.81
C GLU A 57 0.91 5.71 17.31
N LEU A 58 1.67 6.61 16.68
CA LEU A 58 1.97 6.55 15.25
C LEU A 58 2.78 5.31 14.87
N LYS A 59 3.77 4.91 15.70
CA LYS A 59 4.50 3.64 15.53
C LYS A 59 3.58 2.43 15.63
N ASN A 60 2.64 2.45 16.56
CA ASN A 60 1.68 1.35 16.73
C ASN A 60 0.77 1.22 15.50
N VAL A 61 0.27 2.33 14.96
CA VAL A 61 -0.52 2.33 13.71
C VAL A 61 0.24 1.64 12.57
N LEU A 62 1.53 1.96 12.38
CA LEU A 62 2.33 1.31 11.33
C LEU A 62 2.62 -0.16 11.61
N ARG A 63 2.84 -0.54 12.86
CA ARG A 63 3.00 -1.95 13.22
C ARG A 63 1.74 -2.75 12.92
N GLU A 64 0.57 -2.19 13.21
CA GLU A 64 -0.73 -2.79 12.87
C GLU A 64 -0.91 -2.90 11.35
N GLU A 65 -0.55 -1.88 10.58
CA GLU A 65 -0.55 -1.93 9.12
C GLU A 65 0.34 -3.06 8.60
N VAL A 66 1.58 -3.17 9.09
CA VAL A 66 2.51 -4.25 8.72
C VAL A 66 1.94 -5.61 9.06
N ASN A 67 1.39 -5.79 10.27
CA ASN A 67 0.78 -7.05 10.70
C ASN A 67 -0.43 -7.42 9.82
N THR A 68 -1.28 -6.45 9.51
CA THR A 68 -2.42 -6.63 8.62
C THR A 68 -1.96 -7.04 7.21
N LEU A 69 -1.00 -6.31 6.62
CA LEU A 69 -0.44 -6.64 5.30
C LEU A 69 0.16 -8.04 5.26
N LYS A 70 0.90 -8.45 6.29
CA LYS A 70 1.46 -9.81 6.39
C LYS A 70 0.39 -10.90 6.42
N GLN A 71 -0.80 -10.59 6.90
CA GLN A 71 -1.92 -11.52 6.93
C GLN A 71 -2.67 -11.55 5.60
N VAL A 72 -3.07 -10.38 5.08
CA VAL A 72 -3.89 -10.30 3.87
C VAL A 72 -3.10 -10.72 2.61
N SER A 73 -1.80 -10.47 2.55
CA SER A 73 -0.96 -10.91 1.42
C SER A 73 -0.85 -12.44 1.29
N LYS A 74 -1.16 -13.19 2.36
CA LYS A 74 -1.30 -14.66 2.30
C LYS A 74 -2.60 -15.12 1.65
N CYS A 75 -3.60 -14.23 1.55
CA CYS A 75 -4.90 -14.54 0.95
C CYS A 75 -4.91 -14.24 -0.55
N SER A 76 -4.16 -13.24 -0.99
CA SER A 76 -4.17 -12.82 -2.38
C SER A 76 -2.82 -12.25 -2.81
N LYS A 77 -2.33 -12.69 -3.97
CA LYS A 77 -1.15 -12.09 -4.64
C LYS A 77 -1.44 -10.70 -5.23
N ARG A 78 -2.68 -10.25 -5.16
CA ARG A 78 -3.13 -8.92 -5.61
C ARG A 78 -3.05 -7.87 -4.50
N VAL A 79 -2.33 -8.18 -3.42
CA VAL A 79 -2.04 -7.30 -2.28
C VAL A 79 -0.53 -7.32 -2.06
N PRO A 80 0.13 -6.18 -1.78
CA PRO A 80 1.58 -6.14 -1.55
C PRO A 80 1.97 -7.00 -0.35
N SER A 81 3.05 -7.74 -0.46
CA SER A 81 3.66 -8.41 0.68
C SER A 81 4.78 -7.57 1.29
N VAL A 82 4.90 -7.61 2.61
CA VAL A 82 5.99 -6.96 3.33
C VAL A 82 7.26 -7.79 3.14
N LYS A 83 8.34 -7.13 2.71
CA LYS A 83 9.67 -7.72 2.54
C LYS A 83 10.52 -7.54 3.80
N ASP A 84 10.52 -6.31 4.33
CA ASP A 84 11.27 -5.96 5.53
C ASP A 84 10.63 -4.76 6.24
N TYR A 85 10.88 -4.60 7.54
CA TYR A 85 10.42 -3.44 8.32
C TYR A 85 11.20 -3.32 9.63
N TRP A 86 11.47 -2.10 10.06
CA TRP A 86 12.17 -1.83 11.34
C TRP A 86 11.91 -0.42 11.85
N ASP A 87 12.18 -0.24 13.14
CA ASP A 87 12.22 1.05 13.81
C ASP A 87 13.68 1.55 13.83
N ASP A 88 14.00 2.50 12.96
CA ASP A 88 15.30 3.16 12.94
C ASP A 88 15.33 4.28 13.97
N THR A 89 15.64 3.91 15.21
CA THR A 89 15.65 4.86 16.34
C THR A 89 16.74 5.92 16.23
N ARG A 90 17.80 5.67 15.46
CA ARG A 90 18.90 6.63 15.25
C ARG A 90 18.43 7.82 14.42
N GLU A 91 17.67 7.54 13.38
CA GLU A 91 17.13 8.56 12.48
C GLU A 91 15.67 8.93 12.83
N SER A 92 15.14 8.40 13.93
CA SER A 92 13.76 8.63 14.38
C SER A 92 12.73 8.39 13.27
N ARG A 93 12.82 7.26 12.61
CA ARG A 93 11.92 6.87 11.52
C ARG A 93 11.54 5.38 11.58
N TYR A 94 10.34 5.08 11.11
CA TYR A 94 9.88 3.71 10.91
C TYR A 94 9.87 3.40 9.42
N VAL A 95 10.46 2.27 9.03
CA VAL A 95 10.66 1.90 7.62
C VAL A 95 9.90 0.61 7.34
N VAL A 96 9.19 0.58 6.22
CA VAL A 96 8.52 -0.61 5.68
C VAL A 96 8.89 -0.78 4.21
N ILE A 97 9.40 -1.95 3.85
CA ILE A 97 9.68 -2.35 2.46
C ILE A 97 8.63 -3.38 2.03
N MET A 98 8.00 -3.15 0.89
CA MET A 98 6.95 -4.02 0.38
C MET A 98 7.00 -4.15 -1.14
N ASP A 99 6.24 -5.10 -1.69
CA ASP A 99 6.11 -5.25 -3.13
C ASP A 99 5.58 -3.97 -3.78
N THR A 100 6.14 -3.63 -4.94
CA THR A 100 5.53 -2.64 -5.83
C THR A 100 4.48 -3.32 -6.68
N MET A 101 3.24 -2.87 -6.59
CA MET A 101 2.18 -3.35 -7.46
C MET A 101 2.33 -2.75 -8.87
N PRO A 102 2.12 -3.55 -9.92
CA PRO A 102 2.24 -3.07 -11.30
C PRO A 102 1.07 -2.16 -11.70
N GLY A 103 1.31 -1.33 -12.72
CA GLY A 103 0.29 -0.48 -13.31
C GLY A 103 0.24 0.94 -12.72
N VAL A 104 -0.94 1.54 -12.76
CA VAL A 104 -1.21 2.90 -12.27
C VAL A 104 -2.42 2.89 -11.33
N SER A 105 -2.58 3.93 -10.50
CA SER A 105 -3.79 4.01 -9.67
C SER A 105 -5.04 4.10 -10.52
N LEU A 106 -6.15 3.54 -10.02
CA LEU A 106 -7.45 3.63 -10.69
C LEU A 106 -7.87 5.09 -10.88
N ARG A 107 -7.48 5.99 -9.97
CA ARG A 107 -7.67 7.44 -10.12
C ARG A 107 -7.00 7.94 -11.41
N ALA A 108 -5.70 7.71 -11.55
CA ALA A 108 -4.95 8.14 -12.73
C ALA A 108 -5.47 7.47 -14.02
N TRP A 109 -5.92 6.22 -13.94
CA TRP A 109 -6.54 5.54 -15.07
C TRP A 109 -7.89 6.16 -15.45
N LEU A 110 -8.75 6.47 -14.48
CA LEU A 110 -10.03 7.13 -14.69
C LEU A 110 -9.84 8.52 -15.30
N ASP A 111 -8.93 9.33 -14.74
CA ASP A 111 -8.67 10.71 -15.23
C ASP A 111 -8.20 10.70 -16.69
N LYS A 112 -7.45 9.68 -17.09
CA LYS A 112 -7.02 9.51 -18.48
C LYS A 112 -8.17 9.10 -19.42
N HIS A 113 -9.16 8.34 -18.92
CA HIS A 113 -10.24 7.76 -19.72
C HIS A 113 -11.60 8.47 -19.54
N GLN A 114 -11.64 9.57 -18.77
CA GLN A 114 -12.86 10.39 -18.62
C GLN A 114 -13.11 11.35 -19.79
N ARG A 115 -12.09 11.61 -20.60
CA ARG A 115 -12.15 12.64 -21.66
C ARG A 115 -12.83 12.19 -22.94
N ASP A 116 -13.03 10.89 -23.12
CA ASP A 116 -13.68 10.32 -24.29
C ASP A 116 -15.10 9.88 -23.94
N GLU A 117 -16.03 9.97 -24.87
CA GLU A 117 -17.39 9.43 -24.73
C GLU A 117 -17.31 7.97 -24.28
N LEU A 118 -18.06 7.63 -23.23
CA LEU A 118 -18.11 6.30 -22.63
C LEU A 118 -18.55 5.27 -23.68
N GLN A 119 -17.58 4.57 -24.27
CA GLN A 119 -17.85 3.46 -25.18
C GLN A 119 -18.29 2.21 -24.39
N ALA A 120 -19.07 1.34 -25.02
CA ALA A 120 -19.51 0.06 -24.42
C ALA A 120 -18.34 -0.77 -23.90
N LYS A 121 -17.17 -0.69 -24.55
CA LYS A 121 -15.92 -1.32 -24.13
C LYS A 121 -15.45 -0.82 -22.75
N ASP A 122 -15.56 0.47 -22.48
CA ASP A 122 -15.13 1.06 -21.20
C ASP A 122 -16.04 0.65 -20.06
N ILE A 123 -17.35 0.54 -20.32
CA ILE A 123 -18.31 0.01 -19.36
C ILE A 123 -17.99 -1.44 -19.00
N PHE A 124 -17.66 -2.25 -20.02
CA PHE A 124 -17.28 -3.64 -19.80
C PHE A 124 -16.01 -3.75 -18.94
N ILE A 125 -14.97 -2.97 -19.26
CA ILE A 125 -13.72 -2.93 -18.47
C ILE A 125 -14.03 -2.54 -17.03
N ARG A 126 -14.79 -1.47 -16.79
CA ARG A 126 -15.16 -1.02 -15.43
C ARG A 126 -15.88 -2.11 -14.64
N LYS A 127 -16.82 -2.84 -15.27
CA LYS A 127 -17.48 -3.99 -14.62
C LYS A 127 -16.48 -5.08 -14.24
N CYS A 128 -15.54 -5.43 -15.12
CA CYS A 128 -14.50 -6.42 -14.84
C CYS A 128 -13.59 -5.97 -13.67
N LEU A 129 -13.26 -4.68 -13.58
CA LEU A 129 -12.46 -4.14 -12.48
C LEU A 129 -13.21 -4.25 -11.14
N VAL A 130 -14.49 -3.88 -11.11
CA VAL A 130 -15.33 -3.99 -9.89
C VAL A 130 -15.45 -5.45 -9.43
N ILE A 131 -15.69 -6.38 -10.34
CA ILE A 131 -15.74 -7.82 -10.01
C ILE A 131 -14.45 -8.28 -9.34
N GLN A 132 -13.30 -7.90 -9.88
CA GLN A 132 -12.01 -8.27 -9.31
C GLN A 132 -11.75 -7.67 -7.92
N ILE A 133 -12.21 -6.43 -7.67
CA ILE A 133 -12.16 -5.83 -6.33
C ILE A 133 -12.96 -6.69 -5.35
N CYS A 134 -14.19 -7.06 -5.73
CA CYS A 134 -15.05 -7.91 -4.91
C CYS A 134 -14.43 -9.30 -4.66
N GLU A 135 -13.77 -9.89 -5.67
CA GLU A 135 -13.07 -11.18 -5.51
C GLU A 135 -11.93 -11.07 -4.49
N ILE A 136 -11.08 -10.04 -4.58
CA ILE A 136 -9.98 -9.84 -3.63
C ILE A 136 -10.52 -9.68 -2.21
N MET A 137 -11.54 -8.83 -2.04
CA MET A 137 -12.14 -8.59 -0.72
C MET A 137 -12.82 -9.83 -0.17
N ARG A 138 -13.49 -10.62 -1.01
CA ARG A 138 -14.09 -11.92 -0.64
C ARG A 138 -13.02 -12.90 -0.16
N ASP A 139 -11.90 -13.03 -0.88
CA ASP A 139 -10.83 -13.96 -0.55
C ASP A 139 -10.19 -13.59 0.81
N ILE A 140 -10.05 -12.29 1.09
CA ILE A 140 -9.60 -11.79 2.38
C ILE A 140 -10.66 -12.07 3.47
N SER A 141 -11.94 -11.74 3.21
CA SER A 141 -13.04 -11.89 4.16
C SER A 141 -13.31 -13.34 4.52
N ASN A 142 -13.14 -14.29 3.60
CA ASN A 142 -13.28 -15.72 3.88
C ASN A 142 -12.31 -16.20 4.96
N LYS A 143 -11.12 -15.60 5.05
CA LYS A 143 -10.10 -15.95 6.06
C LYS A 143 -10.15 -15.05 7.28
N TYR A 144 -10.49 -13.79 7.09
CA TYR A 144 -10.58 -12.75 8.11
C TYR A 144 -11.92 -12.03 8.03
N PRO A 145 -13.03 -12.67 8.53
CA PRO A 145 -14.39 -12.16 8.36
C PRO A 145 -14.64 -10.77 8.97
N VAL A 146 -13.84 -10.41 9.95
CA VAL A 146 -13.95 -9.13 10.67
C VAL A 146 -13.05 -8.01 10.07
N LEU A 147 -12.23 -8.34 9.07
CA LEU A 147 -11.35 -7.36 8.45
C LEU A 147 -12.14 -6.42 7.54
N VAL A 148 -12.04 -5.13 7.81
CA VAL A 148 -12.59 -4.06 6.98
C VAL A 148 -11.44 -3.15 6.54
N HIS A 149 -11.32 -2.87 5.24
CA HIS A 149 -10.25 -2.04 4.68
C HIS A 149 -10.33 -0.57 5.12
N ARG A 150 -11.54 -0.02 5.26
CA ARG A 150 -11.90 1.34 5.71
C ARG A 150 -11.44 2.51 4.83
N ASP A 151 -10.50 2.32 3.90
CA ASP A 151 -10.02 3.38 3.00
C ASP A 151 -9.92 2.88 1.55
N LEU A 152 -10.95 2.10 1.11
CA LEU A 152 -11.00 1.64 -0.27
C LEU A 152 -11.45 2.78 -1.18
N LYS A 153 -10.50 3.34 -1.93
CA LYS A 153 -10.68 4.48 -2.85
C LYS A 153 -9.85 4.29 -4.12
N PRO A 154 -10.14 5.02 -5.21
CA PRO A 154 -9.43 4.85 -6.48
C PRO A 154 -7.91 5.04 -6.40
N GLU A 155 -7.42 5.81 -5.46
CA GLU A 155 -5.99 6.02 -5.20
C GLU A 155 -5.31 4.75 -4.67
N ASN A 156 -6.04 3.92 -3.91
CA ASN A 156 -5.56 2.70 -3.27
C ASN A 156 -5.83 1.43 -4.09
N ILE A 157 -6.31 1.58 -5.31
CA ILE A 157 -6.53 0.50 -6.28
C ILE A 157 -5.61 0.72 -7.47
N PHE A 158 -4.80 -0.27 -7.82
CA PHE A 158 -3.93 -0.23 -8.99
C PHE A 158 -4.51 -1.09 -10.10
N VAL A 159 -4.37 -0.61 -11.33
CA VAL A 159 -4.88 -1.21 -12.55
C VAL A 159 -3.72 -1.44 -13.50
N ASN A 160 -3.56 -2.66 -13.98
CA ASN A 160 -2.52 -3.04 -14.92
C ASN A 160 -3.09 -3.82 -16.10
N PHE A 161 -2.76 -3.42 -17.32
CA PHE A 161 -3.08 -4.25 -18.50
C PHE A 161 -1.98 -5.28 -18.72
N ASN A 162 -2.29 -6.54 -18.49
CA ASN A 162 -1.40 -7.64 -18.73
C ASN A 162 -1.37 -7.94 -20.24
N LYS A 163 -0.21 -7.67 -20.85
CA LYS A 163 -0.03 -7.82 -22.31
C LYS A 163 -0.05 -9.28 -22.79
N GLU A 164 0.32 -10.21 -21.93
CA GLU A 164 0.37 -11.64 -22.24
C GLU A 164 -1.03 -12.24 -22.22
N THR A 165 -1.78 -12.00 -21.16
CA THR A 165 -3.14 -12.54 -20.99
C THR A 165 -4.22 -11.70 -21.68
N LYS A 166 -3.87 -10.48 -22.14
CA LYS A 166 -4.80 -9.48 -22.70
C LYS A 166 -5.93 -9.09 -21.74
N LYS A 167 -5.69 -9.17 -20.43
CA LYS A 167 -6.65 -8.87 -19.36
C LYS A 167 -6.18 -7.72 -18.52
N TRP A 168 -7.13 -7.07 -17.87
CA TRP A 168 -6.88 -6.09 -16.84
C TRP A 168 -6.79 -6.78 -15.50
N ASP A 169 -5.73 -6.49 -14.74
CA ASP A 169 -5.51 -6.98 -13.39
C ASP A 169 -5.66 -5.83 -12.39
N ILE A 170 -6.26 -6.13 -11.23
CA ILE A 170 -6.44 -5.21 -10.11
C ILE A 170 -5.55 -5.62 -8.95
N TYR A 171 -5.02 -4.61 -8.25
CA TYR A 171 -4.30 -4.76 -7.00
C TYR A 171 -4.83 -3.77 -5.98
N ILE A 172 -4.97 -4.17 -4.73
CA ILE A 172 -5.40 -3.32 -3.62
C ILE A 172 -4.18 -3.04 -2.74
N ILE A 173 -3.93 -1.77 -2.46
CA ILE A 173 -2.82 -1.31 -1.64
C ILE A 173 -3.34 -0.53 -0.43
N ASP A 174 -2.44 -0.26 0.51
CA ASP A 174 -2.67 0.60 1.68
C ASP A 174 -3.75 0.10 2.64
N PHE A 175 -3.36 -0.85 3.47
CA PHE A 175 -4.18 -1.41 4.55
C PHE A 175 -3.97 -0.66 5.89
N GLY A 176 -3.42 0.56 5.86
CA GLY A 176 -3.11 1.34 7.07
C GLY A 176 -4.31 1.69 7.93
N CYS A 177 -5.50 1.80 7.33
CA CYS A 177 -6.76 2.00 8.04
C CYS A 177 -7.51 0.69 8.34
N ALA A 178 -7.03 -0.45 7.85
CA ALA A 178 -7.70 -1.73 8.05
C ALA A 178 -7.60 -2.18 9.52
N ASN A 179 -8.64 -2.84 10.01
CA ASN A 179 -8.67 -3.37 11.36
C ASN A 179 -9.11 -4.83 11.34
N LEU A 180 -8.33 -5.66 12.03
CA LEU A 180 -8.63 -7.08 12.27
C LEU A 180 -9.48 -7.31 13.54
N ASN A 181 -9.55 -6.30 14.43
CA ASN A 181 -10.25 -6.40 15.71
C ASN A 181 -11.52 -5.54 15.69
N LEU A 182 -12.64 -6.12 15.28
CA LEU A 182 -13.98 -5.50 15.42
C LEU A 182 -14.56 -5.59 16.84
N SER A 183 -13.72 -5.75 17.87
CA SER A 183 -14.23 -5.76 19.25
C SER A 183 -14.74 -4.39 19.76
N LEU A 184 -14.82 -3.37 18.89
CA LEU A 184 -15.22 -2.01 19.27
C LEU A 184 -16.31 -1.39 18.37
N ILE A 185 -17.20 -2.19 17.77
CA ILE A 185 -18.47 -1.63 17.33
C ILE A 185 -19.49 -1.92 18.44
N HIS A 186 -19.45 -1.10 19.50
CA HIS A 186 -20.64 -0.85 20.30
C HIS A 186 -21.52 0.10 19.47
N ILE A 187 -22.56 -0.49 18.85
CA ILE A 187 -23.75 0.23 18.39
C ILE A 187 -24.57 0.59 19.63
#